data_079bc975233f360cc2d69653bc3ef19c
#
_entry.id   079bc975233f360cc2d69653bc3ef19c
#
_cell.length_a   1.000
_cell.length_b   1.000
_cell.length_c   1.000
_cell.angle_alpha   90.00
_cell.angle_beta   90.00
_cell.angle_gamma   90.00
#
_symmetry.space_group_name_H-M   'P 1'
#
loop_
_entity.id
_entity.type
_entity.pdbx_description
1 polymer ?
#
loop_
_entity_poly.entity_id
_entity_poly.type
_entity_poly.pdbx_seq_one_letter_code
_entity_poly.pdbx_strand_id
1 'polypeptide(L)'
;RRQRQMCIRDRCIMSIEYRHPLDEEDEFGMEVFGDDAPRRSKAKRKKRGPEDSPFSVASLTPIQMPNLDLDAMVDERQYFTRDEWLNMLLRSAGYEPSELSEKERLHFIERMVPLIERNYNLCELGPRGTGKSHIYKEVSPYAILLSGGQTTTANLFGRMNSMRADRVGLVGHWDCVTFDEVAGMRFKDTNAVQIMKDYMASGSYARGRDQINADASMVFEGNINDTVQNVLKTTHLFDPFPPEFNNDSAFFDRIHYYLPGWEIPKMRSSLLTGHYGLITDCLSEFCKEMRRKDFTHHIDRYFRFNSDFNKRDEIAVRKTFSGLAKLLFPDEAMDKDDVRWLLDYAIEGRRRVKEQLKIMAGVEFIDVNLGYMDADNPQDVHVVRVPEQSEDTLIPDGPLLSGHVFGVGRSQGGEVAVYKLENKAVAGECKFKHEGVAFNKPVRDTLEAAFDNFVNLANRVAPGMHIGSKDYLLFYNDLQSKGLSEEVSLAEFVGLCSAACNRPVMPALAIPGILRMSGSMDEIRGLEDIMRVAKNAGAKRVILPLSAIAGLQSVSSEIISGLSPVFYMDGDPVDAAKKALDL
;
A
#
# COMPACT_ATOMS: atom_id res chain seq x y z
N ARG A 1 18.57 -36.21 29.66
CA ARG A 1 19.37 -36.97 28.66
C ARG A 1 18.54 -38.00 27.89
N ARG A 2 17.58 -38.71 28.52
CA ARG A 2 16.71 -39.68 27.81
C ARG A 2 15.69 -39.02 26.85
N GLN A 3 15.16 -37.85 27.18
CA GLN A 3 14.24 -37.10 26.31
C GLN A 3 14.93 -36.60 25.03
N ARG A 4 16.18 -36.11 25.11
CA ARG A 4 16.95 -35.68 23.92
C ARG A 4 17.25 -36.82 22.93
N GLN A 5 17.36 -38.07 23.41
CA GLN A 5 17.60 -39.22 22.52
C GLN A 5 16.33 -39.73 21.82
N MET A 6 15.13 -39.47 22.36
CA MET A 6 13.87 -39.83 21.70
C MET A 6 13.50 -38.85 20.57
N CYS A 7 13.82 -37.56 20.72
CA CYS A 7 13.50 -36.54 19.71
C CYS A 7 14.33 -36.65 18.40
N ILE A 8 15.47 -37.35 18.41
CA ILE A 8 16.36 -37.49 17.24
C ILE A 8 15.87 -38.57 16.26
N ARG A 9 14.85 -39.35 16.60
CA ARG A 9 14.45 -40.52 15.80
C ARG A 9 13.53 -40.24 14.62
N ASP A 10 12.81 -39.14 14.56
CA ASP A 10 11.65 -39.08 13.69
C ASP A 10 11.80 -38.15 12.46
N ARG A 11 12.17 -36.88 12.56
CA ARG A 11 12.48 -36.00 11.43
C ARG A 11 13.43 -34.86 11.83
N CYS A 12 14.24 -34.41 10.87
CA CYS A 12 14.99 -33.16 10.99
C CYS A 12 15.11 -32.49 9.62
N ILE A 13 15.17 -31.17 9.61
CA ILE A 13 15.61 -30.42 8.44
C ILE A 13 17.12 -30.31 8.54
N MET A 14 17.81 -30.81 7.52
CA MET A 14 19.27 -30.80 7.46
C MET A 14 19.72 -29.98 6.25
N SER A 15 20.49 -28.92 6.51
CA SER A 15 21.20 -28.17 5.47
C SER A 15 22.59 -28.78 5.30
N ILE A 16 22.91 -29.22 4.10
CA ILE A 16 24.19 -29.86 3.77
C ILE A 16 24.96 -28.91 2.85
N GLU A 17 26.15 -28.51 3.28
CA GLU A 17 27.11 -27.80 2.43
C GLU A 17 28.00 -28.77 1.70
N TYR A 18 28.19 -28.54 0.42
CA TYR A 18 29.16 -29.26 -0.39
C TYR A 18 30.39 -28.38 -0.60
N ARG A 19 31.56 -28.80 -0.06
CA ARG A 19 32.86 -28.17 -0.31
C ARG A 19 33.55 -28.90 -1.44
N HIS A 20 33.78 -28.20 -2.54
CA HIS A 20 34.47 -28.80 -3.67
C HIS A 20 35.94 -29.08 -3.30
N PRO A 21 36.47 -30.25 -3.62
CA PRO A 21 37.86 -30.64 -3.29
C PRO A 21 38.96 -29.73 -3.87
N LEU A 22 38.63 -28.85 -4.81
CA LEU A 22 39.56 -27.90 -5.43
C LEU A 22 39.56 -26.51 -4.76
N ASP A 23 38.58 -26.21 -3.87
CA ASP A 23 38.49 -24.90 -3.24
C ASP A 23 39.54 -24.70 -2.12
N GLU A 24 40.20 -25.78 -1.67
CA GLU A 24 41.30 -25.71 -0.70
C GLU A 24 42.67 -25.36 -1.33
N GLU A 25 42.80 -25.34 -2.65
CA GLU A 25 44.09 -25.00 -3.32
C GLU A 25 44.22 -23.48 -3.56
N ASP A 26 43.14 -22.70 -3.51
CA ASP A 26 43.16 -21.25 -3.79
C ASP A 26 43.42 -20.37 -2.53
N GLU A 27 43.27 -20.89 -1.32
CA GLU A 27 43.55 -20.13 -0.07
C GLU A 27 45.03 -20.05 0.31
N PHE A 28 45.90 -20.85 -0.34
CA PHE A 28 47.34 -20.86 -0.05
C PHE A 28 48.21 -20.30 -1.19
N GLY A 29 47.64 -19.62 -2.16
CA GLY A 29 48.27 -19.21 -3.42
C GLY A 29 48.64 -17.73 -3.53
N MET A 30 48.79 -16.97 -2.45
CA MET A 30 49.21 -15.58 -2.53
C MET A 30 50.36 -15.26 -1.58
N GLU A 31 51.56 -15.83 -1.87
CA GLU A 31 52.80 -15.24 -1.37
C GLU A 31 53.94 -15.41 -2.39
N VAL A 32 54.42 -14.23 -2.81
CA VAL A 32 55.82 -13.90 -3.13
C VAL A 32 56.41 -14.43 -4.45
N PHE A 33 56.46 -13.51 -5.41
CA PHE A 33 57.48 -13.52 -6.46
C PHE A 33 58.87 -13.30 -5.86
N GLY A 34 59.69 -14.34 -5.95
CA GLY A 34 61.15 -14.31 -5.71
C GLY A 34 61.79 -15.40 -6.53
N ASP A 35 62.65 -14.99 -7.49
CA ASP A 35 63.47 -15.87 -8.30
C ASP A 35 64.40 -16.72 -7.42
N ASP A 36 64.11 -18.01 -7.30
CA ASP A 36 65.05 -19.12 -7.19
C ASP A 36 64.27 -20.42 -6.90
N ALA A 37 64.10 -21.24 -7.92
CA ALA A 37 63.34 -22.47 -7.84
C ALA A 37 64.23 -23.70 -7.59
N PRO A 38 64.00 -24.49 -6.55
CA PRO A 38 64.39 -25.89 -6.53
C PRO A 38 63.22 -26.81 -6.92
N ARG A 39 63.52 -27.83 -7.69
CA ARG A 39 62.67 -28.84 -8.31
C ARG A 39 61.59 -29.40 -7.35
N ARG A 40 60.31 -29.30 -7.76
CA ARG A 40 59.14 -29.89 -7.11
C ARG A 40 59.30 -31.42 -6.98
N SER A 41 59.36 -31.91 -5.77
CA SER A 41 59.12 -33.30 -5.42
C SER A 41 57.62 -33.58 -5.55
N LYS A 42 57.22 -34.64 -6.22
CA LYS A 42 55.84 -35.14 -6.33
C LYS A 42 55.28 -35.40 -4.92
N ALA A 43 54.45 -34.49 -4.41
CA ALA A 43 53.70 -34.73 -3.19
C ALA A 43 52.83 -35.96 -3.35
N LYS A 44 53.03 -36.97 -2.50
CA LYS A 44 52.19 -38.17 -2.44
C LYS A 44 50.80 -37.74 -2.05
N ARG A 45 49.78 -37.97 -2.92
CA ARG A 45 48.34 -37.86 -2.58
C ARG A 45 48.08 -38.62 -1.28
N LYS A 46 47.82 -37.96 -0.18
CA LYS A 46 47.29 -38.59 1.04
C LYS A 46 45.97 -39.27 0.67
N LYS A 47 45.86 -40.54 0.98
CA LYS A 47 44.56 -41.23 0.92
C LYS A 47 43.64 -40.61 1.93
N ARG A 48 42.50 -40.06 1.45
CA ARG A 48 41.45 -39.50 2.31
C ARG A 48 40.96 -40.54 3.30
N GLY A 49 40.87 -40.19 4.55
CA GLY A 49 40.20 -40.97 5.59
C GLY A 49 38.66 -40.78 5.51
N PRO A 50 37.90 -41.57 6.27
CA PRO A 50 36.43 -41.43 6.34
C PRO A 50 35.95 -40.04 6.86
N GLU A 51 36.86 -39.21 7.37
CA GLU A 51 36.59 -37.86 7.91
C GLU A 51 36.62 -36.75 6.82
N ASP A 52 37.10 -37.05 5.62
CA ASP A 52 37.24 -36.09 4.51
C ASP A 52 36.02 -36.10 3.57
N SER A 53 34.80 -36.14 4.11
CA SER A 53 33.61 -36.03 3.30
C SER A 53 33.50 -34.63 2.68
N PRO A 54 33.25 -34.49 1.37
CA PRO A 54 33.01 -33.19 0.74
C PRO A 54 31.67 -32.56 1.21
N PHE A 55 30.89 -33.32 1.98
CA PHE A 55 29.64 -32.85 2.54
C PHE A 55 29.80 -32.59 4.02
N SER A 56 29.43 -31.40 4.46
CA SER A 56 29.32 -31.02 5.88
C SER A 56 27.89 -30.61 6.20
N VAL A 57 27.45 -30.92 7.42
CA VAL A 57 26.13 -30.48 7.91
C VAL A 57 26.28 -29.03 8.37
N ALA A 58 25.69 -28.08 7.64
CA ALA A 58 25.71 -26.68 7.97
C ALA A 58 24.74 -26.35 9.12
N SER A 59 23.56 -26.96 9.10
CA SER A 59 22.58 -26.82 10.17
C SER A 59 21.71 -28.08 10.30
N LEU A 60 21.23 -28.33 11.49
CA LEU A 60 20.30 -29.41 11.79
C LEU A 60 19.21 -28.88 12.73
N THR A 61 17.99 -28.80 12.23
CA THR A 61 16.81 -28.40 13.00
C THR A 61 15.96 -29.62 13.27
N PRO A 62 15.89 -30.12 14.50
CA PRO A 62 15.04 -31.27 14.84
C PRO A 62 13.58 -30.85 14.79
N ILE A 63 12.72 -31.69 14.22
CA ILE A 63 11.25 -31.51 14.21
C ILE A 63 10.66 -32.42 15.28
N GLN A 64 9.85 -31.86 16.19
CA GLN A 64 9.25 -32.60 17.30
C GLN A 64 8.00 -33.39 16.87
N MET A 65 7.29 -32.93 15.82
CA MET A 65 6.12 -33.62 15.28
C MET A 65 6.37 -34.11 13.85
N PRO A 66 6.60 -35.43 13.69
CA PRO A 66 6.91 -36.00 12.37
C PRO A 66 5.70 -36.11 11.44
N ASN A 67 4.48 -36.20 11.99
CA ASN A 67 3.23 -36.33 11.27
C ASN A 67 2.14 -35.53 11.98
N LEU A 68 1.55 -34.55 11.28
CA LEU A 68 0.33 -33.89 11.69
C LEU A 68 -0.85 -34.60 11.03
N ASP A 69 -1.82 -35.03 11.85
CA ASP A 69 -3.14 -35.38 11.34
C ASP A 69 -3.93 -34.09 11.18
N LEU A 70 -3.91 -33.56 9.93
CA LEU A 70 -4.56 -32.29 9.61
C LEU A 70 -6.08 -32.40 9.82
N ASP A 71 -6.69 -33.51 9.40
CA ASP A 71 -8.14 -33.66 9.47
C ASP A 71 -8.60 -33.69 10.92
N ALA A 72 -7.88 -34.43 11.80
CA ALA A 72 -8.16 -34.39 13.24
C ALA A 72 -8.00 -33.00 13.85
N MET A 73 -6.98 -32.23 13.44
CA MET A 73 -6.79 -30.85 13.94
C MET A 73 -7.88 -29.89 13.45
N VAL A 74 -8.35 -30.06 12.22
CA VAL A 74 -9.46 -29.29 11.65
C VAL A 74 -10.77 -29.66 12.40
N ASP A 75 -11.01 -30.93 12.65
CA ASP A 75 -12.18 -31.40 13.42
C ASP A 75 -12.21 -30.87 14.86
N GLU A 76 -11.05 -30.76 15.51
CA GLU A 76 -10.93 -30.20 16.87
C GLU A 76 -11.29 -28.69 16.92
N ARG A 77 -11.23 -27.97 15.82
CA ARG A 77 -11.59 -26.53 15.73
C ARG A 77 -13.02 -26.28 16.25
N GLN A 78 -13.96 -27.16 15.99
CA GLN A 78 -15.37 -27.03 16.40
C GLN A 78 -15.57 -26.90 17.93
N TYR A 79 -14.61 -27.32 18.75
CA TYR A 79 -14.68 -27.24 20.21
C TYR A 79 -14.24 -25.88 20.77
N PHE A 80 -13.75 -24.98 19.91
CA PHE A 80 -13.26 -23.66 20.27
C PHE A 80 -14.19 -22.59 19.73
N THR A 81 -14.45 -21.56 20.52
CA THR A 81 -14.96 -20.31 19.99
C THR A 81 -13.90 -19.64 19.12
N ARG A 82 -14.29 -18.66 18.31
CA ARG A 82 -13.36 -17.88 17.48
C ARG A 82 -12.23 -17.28 18.31
N ASP A 83 -12.55 -16.66 19.44
CA ASP A 83 -11.56 -15.99 20.28
C ASP A 83 -10.64 -16.98 21.01
N GLU A 84 -11.14 -18.11 21.49
CA GLU A 84 -10.30 -19.15 22.09
C GLU A 84 -9.30 -19.73 21.09
N TRP A 85 -9.72 -20.00 19.86
CA TRP A 85 -8.85 -20.51 18.81
C TRP A 85 -7.79 -19.49 18.42
N LEU A 86 -8.19 -18.21 18.17
CA LEU A 86 -7.27 -17.11 17.91
C LEU A 86 -6.24 -16.97 19.04
N ASN A 87 -6.68 -16.98 20.29
CA ASN A 87 -5.80 -16.87 21.44
C ASN A 87 -4.84 -18.06 21.56
N MET A 88 -5.28 -19.28 21.22
CA MET A 88 -4.42 -20.46 21.18
C MET A 88 -3.32 -20.31 20.11
N LEU A 89 -3.65 -19.83 18.91
CA LEU A 89 -2.65 -19.57 17.86
C LEU A 89 -1.61 -18.53 18.30
N LEU A 90 -2.04 -17.43 18.92
CA LEU A 90 -1.13 -16.41 19.43
C LEU A 90 -0.20 -16.95 20.52
N ARG A 91 -0.73 -17.74 21.47
CA ARG A 91 0.07 -18.41 22.50
C ARG A 91 1.06 -19.40 21.90
N SER A 92 0.67 -20.09 20.83
CA SER A 92 1.56 -20.99 20.10
C SER A 92 2.75 -20.28 19.49
N ALA A 93 2.58 -19.01 19.11
CA ALA A 93 3.66 -18.14 18.62
C ALA A 93 4.39 -17.40 19.76
N GLY A 94 4.02 -17.63 21.03
CA GLY A 94 4.67 -17.05 22.20
C GLY A 94 4.07 -15.74 22.71
N TYR A 95 2.93 -15.27 22.18
CA TYR A 95 2.31 -14.01 22.58
C TYR A 95 1.19 -14.19 23.61
N GLU A 96 1.01 -13.20 24.50
CA GLU A 96 -0.08 -13.18 25.48
C GLU A 96 -1.26 -12.35 24.94
N PRO A 97 -2.38 -12.99 24.54
CA PRO A 97 -3.50 -12.32 23.91
C PRO A 97 -4.25 -11.33 24.80
N SER A 98 -4.22 -11.54 26.13
CA SER A 98 -4.92 -10.67 27.08
C SER A 98 -4.35 -9.27 27.17
N GLU A 99 -3.11 -9.09 26.73
CA GLU A 99 -2.41 -7.79 26.67
C GLU A 99 -2.61 -7.05 25.34
N LEU A 100 -3.40 -7.63 24.42
CA LEU A 100 -3.58 -7.14 23.04
C LEU A 100 -5.06 -6.80 22.80
N SER A 101 -5.29 -5.67 22.13
CA SER A 101 -6.59 -5.33 21.54
C SER A 101 -6.96 -6.32 20.42
N GLU A 102 -8.23 -6.34 20.03
CA GLU A 102 -8.69 -7.22 18.93
C GLU A 102 -7.93 -6.96 17.63
N LYS A 103 -7.69 -5.69 17.28
CA LYS A 103 -6.95 -5.31 16.07
C LYS A 103 -5.47 -5.73 16.15
N GLU A 104 -4.81 -5.53 17.29
CA GLU A 104 -3.44 -5.98 17.49
C GLU A 104 -3.32 -7.50 17.39
N ARG A 105 -4.28 -8.26 17.95
CA ARG A 105 -4.32 -9.72 17.79
C ARG A 105 -4.36 -10.13 16.31
N LEU A 106 -5.19 -9.46 15.49
CA LEU A 106 -5.23 -9.70 14.05
C LEU A 106 -3.91 -9.36 13.35
N HIS A 107 -3.23 -8.28 13.75
CA HIS A 107 -1.91 -7.95 13.21
C HIS A 107 -0.87 -9.05 13.46
N PHE A 108 -0.89 -9.67 14.65
CA PHE A 108 -0.01 -10.80 14.93
C PHE A 108 -0.40 -12.06 14.14
N ILE A 109 -1.69 -12.29 13.90
CA ILE A 109 -2.18 -13.39 13.03
C ILE A 109 -1.78 -13.12 11.56
N GLU A 110 -1.86 -11.87 11.08
CA GLU A 110 -1.46 -11.50 9.71
C GLU A 110 0.02 -11.82 9.43
N ARG A 111 0.90 -11.67 10.41
CA ARG A 111 2.30 -12.10 10.27
C ARG A 111 2.47 -13.59 9.97
N MET A 112 1.49 -14.42 10.27
CA MET A 112 1.52 -15.87 9.97
C MET A 112 0.96 -16.19 8.59
N VAL A 113 0.21 -15.27 7.96
CA VAL A 113 -0.39 -15.48 6.62
C VAL A 113 0.65 -15.89 5.57
N PRO A 114 1.86 -15.29 5.49
CA PRO A 114 2.90 -15.74 4.55
C PRO A 114 3.33 -17.21 4.74
N LEU A 115 3.15 -17.77 5.93
CA LEU A 115 3.48 -19.18 6.23
C LEU A 115 2.41 -20.15 5.74
N ILE A 116 1.15 -19.71 5.63
CA ILE A 116 -0.01 -20.55 5.30
C ILE A 116 -0.59 -20.27 3.89
N GLU A 117 -0.26 -19.13 3.27
CA GLU A 117 -0.72 -18.79 1.93
C GLU A 117 0.45 -18.85 0.93
N ARG A 118 0.18 -19.26 -0.33
CA ARG A 118 1.18 -19.36 -1.39
C ARG A 118 1.37 -18.03 -2.10
N ASN A 119 2.63 -17.71 -2.46
CA ASN A 119 2.96 -16.49 -3.21
C ASN A 119 2.28 -15.26 -2.59
N TYR A 120 2.36 -15.13 -1.28
CA TYR A 120 1.81 -14.02 -0.55
C TYR A 120 2.89 -12.96 -0.30
N ASN A 121 2.60 -11.71 -0.65
CA ASN A 121 3.56 -10.61 -0.56
C ASN A 121 3.12 -9.66 0.54
N LEU A 122 3.79 -9.72 1.69
CA LEU A 122 3.53 -8.89 2.87
C LEU A 122 4.59 -7.80 2.99
N CYS A 123 4.19 -6.58 3.33
CA CYS A 123 5.10 -5.51 3.73
C CYS A 123 4.75 -5.05 5.14
N GLU A 124 5.70 -5.09 6.07
CA GLU A 124 5.57 -4.57 7.42
C GLU A 124 6.64 -3.52 7.70
N LEU A 125 6.23 -2.25 7.77
CA LEU A 125 7.12 -1.16 8.14
C LEU A 125 6.62 -0.52 9.44
N GLY A 126 7.55 -0.17 10.34
CA GLY A 126 7.16 0.39 11.63
C GLY A 126 8.32 0.57 12.59
N PRO A 127 8.08 0.95 13.85
CA PRO A 127 9.12 1.21 14.83
C PRO A 127 9.93 -0.06 15.16
N ARG A 128 11.12 0.14 15.70
CA ARG A 128 11.97 -0.95 16.18
C ARG A 128 11.41 -1.59 17.44
N GLY A 129 11.66 -2.90 17.60
CA GLY A 129 11.34 -3.63 18.83
C GLY A 129 9.90 -4.15 18.92
N THR A 130 9.18 -4.26 17.80
CA THR A 130 7.82 -4.85 17.72
C THR A 130 7.83 -6.36 17.43
N GLY A 131 9.01 -7.00 17.37
CA GLY A 131 9.13 -8.44 17.14
C GLY A 131 8.80 -8.90 15.71
N LYS A 132 9.01 -8.04 14.70
CA LYS A 132 8.71 -8.35 13.29
C LYS A 132 9.27 -9.71 12.86
N SER A 133 10.57 -9.88 12.97
CA SER A 133 11.30 -11.04 12.44
C SER A 133 11.17 -12.33 13.28
N HIS A 134 10.52 -12.24 14.46
CA HIS A 134 10.39 -13.38 15.40
C HIS A 134 9.64 -14.57 14.78
N ILE A 135 8.49 -14.30 14.13
CA ILE A 135 7.65 -15.34 13.52
C ILE A 135 8.43 -16.14 12.47
N TYR A 136 9.19 -15.45 11.61
CA TYR A 136 9.90 -16.08 10.49
C TYR A 136 11.20 -16.76 10.90
N LYS A 137 11.75 -16.38 12.06
CA LYS A 137 13.01 -16.95 12.56
C LYS A 137 12.80 -18.09 13.54
N GLU A 138 11.81 -17.97 14.43
CA GLU A 138 11.67 -18.87 15.57
C GLU A 138 10.43 -19.79 15.50
N VAL A 139 9.38 -19.39 14.75
CA VAL A 139 8.12 -20.14 14.72
C VAL A 139 8.11 -21.17 13.60
N SER A 140 8.64 -20.84 12.42
CA SER A 140 8.59 -21.77 11.29
C SER A 140 9.97 -22.17 10.77
N PRO A 141 10.28 -23.49 10.74
CA PRO A 141 11.49 -24.00 10.12
C PRO A 141 11.44 -23.94 8.57
N TYR A 142 10.31 -23.58 7.98
CA TYR A 142 10.10 -23.45 6.54
C TYR A 142 10.24 -22.00 6.02
N ALA A 143 10.60 -21.08 6.89
CA ALA A 143 10.90 -19.68 6.54
C ALA A 143 12.41 -19.41 6.59
N ILE A 144 12.89 -18.53 5.71
CA ILE A 144 14.26 -18.04 5.75
C ILE A 144 14.28 -16.53 5.91
N LEU A 145 15.10 -16.05 6.82
CA LEU A 145 15.32 -14.63 7.08
C LEU A 145 16.62 -14.18 6.40
N LEU A 146 16.53 -13.19 5.55
CA LEU A 146 17.66 -12.53 4.88
C LEU A 146 17.90 -11.19 5.54
N SER A 147 18.85 -11.12 6.46
CA SER A 147 19.18 -9.86 7.16
C SER A 147 20.18 -9.05 6.35
N GLY A 148 19.88 -7.77 6.22
CA GLY A 148 20.66 -6.63 5.73
C GLY A 148 21.96 -6.96 5.01
N GLY A 149 21.89 -7.33 3.72
CA GLY A 149 23.08 -7.67 2.96
C GLY A 149 22.83 -7.73 1.46
N GLN A 150 23.91 -7.95 0.71
CA GLN A 150 23.84 -8.13 -0.73
C GLN A 150 23.27 -9.51 -1.05
N THR A 151 21.97 -9.56 -1.35
CA THR A 151 21.38 -10.76 -1.91
C THR A 151 21.56 -10.75 -3.42
N THR A 152 22.02 -11.85 -4.00
CA THR A 152 22.19 -11.95 -5.44
C THR A 152 20.96 -12.58 -6.09
N THR A 153 20.69 -12.21 -7.35
CA THR A 153 19.63 -12.84 -8.17
C THR A 153 19.81 -14.36 -8.24
N ALA A 154 21.06 -14.82 -8.29
CA ALA A 154 21.38 -16.24 -8.33
C ALA A 154 21.05 -16.96 -7.00
N ASN A 155 21.15 -16.27 -5.87
CA ASN A 155 20.77 -16.84 -4.59
C ASN A 155 19.24 -16.96 -4.45
N LEU A 156 18.51 -15.90 -4.81
CA LEU A 156 17.04 -15.90 -4.73
C LEU A 156 16.37 -16.82 -5.74
N PHE A 157 16.82 -16.76 -7.01
CA PHE A 157 16.11 -17.35 -8.15
C PHE A 157 16.91 -18.45 -8.87
N GLY A 158 18.05 -18.91 -8.29
CA GLY A 158 18.88 -19.93 -8.87
C GLY A 158 19.86 -19.42 -9.94
N ARG A 159 20.85 -20.25 -10.28
CA ARG A 159 21.88 -19.94 -11.26
C ARG A 159 21.45 -20.31 -12.68
N MET A 160 21.73 -19.42 -13.65
CA MET A 160 21.55 -19.74 -15.07
C MET A 160 22.51 -20.87 -15.49
N ASN A 161 22.01 -21.80 -16.32
CA ASN A 161 22.79 -22.90 -16.92
C ASN A 161 23.43 -23.88 -15.92
N SER A 162 22.97 -23.95 -14.68
CA SER A 162 23.43 -24.97 -13.75
C SER A 162 22.77 -26.33 -14.05
N MET A 163 23.57 -27.39 -14.23
CA MET A 163 23.06 -28.78 -14.30
C MET A 163 22.76 -29.38 -12.91
N ARG A 164 22.93 -28.62 -11.83
CA ARG A 164 22.84 -29.06 -10.42
C ARG A 164 21.59 -28.51 -9.74
N ALA A 165 21.39 -28.92 -8.49
CA ALA A 165 20.28 -28.50 -7.62
C ALA A 165 20.18 -26.96 -7.41
N ASP A 166 21.23 -26.20 -7.71
CA ASP A 166 21.28 -24.72 -7.62
C ASP A 166 20.38 -23.98 -8.63
N ARG A 167 19.57 -24.71 -9.40
CA ARG A 167 18.66 -24.12 -10.41
C ARG A 167 17.53 -23.31 -9.78
N VAL A 168 17.09 -23.67 -8.61
CA VAL A 168 15.79 -23.25 -8.07
C VAL A 168 15.90 -22.08 -7.08
N GLY A 169 17.04 -21.75 -6.53
CA GLY A 169 17.21 -20.65 -5.57
C GLY A 169 16.33 -20.74 -4.30
N LEU A 170 16.40 -19.72 -3.47
CA LEU A 170 15.70 -19.71 -2.18
C LEU A 170 14.17 -19.78 -2.33
N VAL A 171 13.60 -19.08 -3.31
CA VAL A 171 12.14 -19.05 -3.52
C VAL A 171 11.54 -20.41 -3.90
N GLY A 172 12.36 -21.35 -4.36
CA GLY A 172 11.90 -22.70 -4.68
C GLY A 172 12.18 -23.73 -3.59
N HIS A 173 12.94 -23.36 -2.54
CA HIS A 173 13.28 -24.25 -1.44
C HIS A 173 12.53 -23.95 -0.13
N TRP A 174 12.06 -22.70 0.03
CA TRP A 174 11.42 -22.24 1.24
C TRP A 174 9.97 -21.87 0.99
N ASP A 175 9.12 -22.01 2.00
CA ASP A 175 7.73 -21.59 1.97
C ASP A 175 7.59 -20.08 2.14
N CYS A 176 8.55 -19.45 2.84
CA CYS A 176 8.57 -18.01 3.05
C CYS A 176 10.02 -17.47 3.00
N VAL A 177 10.21 -16.40 2.25
CA VAL A 177 11.48 -15.64 2.16
C VAL A 177 11.23 -14.25 2.73
N THR A 178 11.86 -13.97 3.88
CA THR A 178 11.72 -12.69 4.59
C THR A 178 12.95 -11.83 4.39
N PHE A 179 12.76 -10.61 3.91
CA PHE A 179 13.79 -9.57 3.81
C PHE A 179 13.70 -8.69 5.05
N ASP A 180 14.61 -8.89 5.99
CA ASP A 180 14.73 -8.06 7.17
C ASP A 180 15.59 -6.83 6.85
N GLU A 181 15.18 -5.67 7.35
CA GLU A 181 15.83 -4.37 7.07
C GLU A 181 15.85 -4.03 5.57
N VAL A 182 14.67 -3.87 4.95
CA VAL A 182 14.54 -3.51 3.52
C VAL A 182 15.43 -2.35 3.09
N ALA A 183 15.70 -1.38 3.97
CA ALA A 183 16.62 -0.25 3.71
C ALA A 183 18.05 -0.70 3.37
N GLY A 184 18.44 -1.88 3.82
CA GLY A 184 19.75 -2.50 3.55
C GLY A 184 19.80 -3.35 2.29
N MET A 185 18.66 -3.64 1.65
CA MET A 185 18.62 -4.47 0.45
C MET A 185 19.46 -3.83 -0.68
N ARG A 186 20.31 -4.63 -1.30
CA ARG A 186 21.11 -4.21 -2.45
C ARG A 186 21.19 -5.37 -3.45
N PHE A 187 20.84 -5.08 -4.69
CA PHE A 187 20.98 -6.02 -5.80
C PHE A 187 22.09 -5.53 -6.73
N LYS A 188 23.09 -6.39 -6.99
CA LYS A 188 24.15 -6.08 -7.96
C LYS A 188 23.63 -6.07 -9.41
N ASP A 189 22.56 -6.81 -9.66
CA ASP A 189 21.96 -6.99 -10.97
C ASP A 189 20.63 -6.21 -11.04
N THR A 190 20.55 -5.27 -11.96
CA THR A 190 19.33 -4.48 -12.20
C THR A 190 18.14 -5.34 -12.63
N ASN A 191 18.38 -6.53 -13.19
CA ASN A 191 17.32 -7.47 -13.56
C ASN A 191 16.67 -8.16 -12.34
N ALA A 192 17.30 -8.12 -11.17
CA ALA A 192 16.79 -8.80 -9.97
C ALA A 192 15.40 -8.31 -9.58
N VAL A 193 15.19 -6.99 -9.59
CA VAL A 193 13.89 -6.39 -9.27
C VAL A 193 12.84 -6.78 -10.30
N GLN A 194 13.20 -6.86 -11.59
CA GLN A 194 12.26 -7.28 -12.63
C GLN A 194 11.84 -8.76 -12.46
N ILE A 195 12.79 -9.66 -12.21
CA ILE A 195 12.49 -11.07 -11.95
C ILE A 195 11.63 -11.21 -10.68
N MET A 196 11.91 -10.42 -9.66
CA MET A 196 11.11 -10.38 -8.43
C MET A 196 9.67 -9.95 -8.71
N LYS A 197 9.47 -8.90 -9.52
CA LYS A 197 8.13 -8.45 -9.94
C LYS A 197 7.37 -9.54 -10.69
N ASP A 198 8.03 -10.25 -11.60
CA ASP A 198 7.40 -11.34 -12.36
C ASP A 198 6.99 -12.48 -11.44
N TYR A 199 7.88 -12.86 -10.51
CA TYR A 199 7.59 -13.88 -9.50
C TYR A 199 6.45 -13.48 -8.56
N MET A 200 6.48 -12.27 -8.02
CA MET A 200 5.42 -11.76 -7.13
C MET A 200 4.04 -11.73 -7.80
N ALA A 201 4.00 -11.53 -9.12
CA ALA A 201 2.76 -11.47 -9.89
C ALA A 201 2.18 -12.84 -10.22
N SER A 202 3.03 -13.84 -10.51
CA SER A 202 2.59 -15.09 -11.12
C SER A 202 3.01 -16.37 -10.38
N GLY A 203 3.89 -16.26 -9.38
CA GLY A 203 4.51 -17.42 -8.74
C GLY A 203 5.51 -18.15 -9.67
N SER A 204 5.87 -17.53 -10.79
CA SER A 204 6.81 -18.10 -11.75
C SER A 204 7.83 -17.07 -12.19
N TYR A 205 9.01 -17.54 -12.59
CA TYR A 205 10.07 -16.68 -13.10
C TYR A 205 10.90 -17.42 -14.16
N ALA A 206 11.48 -16.65 -15.08
CA ALA A 206 12.34 -17.18 -16.12
C ALA A 206 13.81 -17.16 -15.68
N ARG A 207 14.52 -18.29 -15.91
CA ARG A 207 15.96 -18.40 -15.71
C ARG A 207 16.60 -19.08 -16.91
N GLY A 208 17.28 -18.29 -17.73
CA GLY A 208 17.82 -18.76 -19.00
C GLY A 208 16.69 -19.17 -19.96
N ARG A 209 16.62 -20.48 -20.27
CA ARG A 209 15.57 -21.04 -21.14
C ARG A 209 14.41 -21.68 -20.38
N ASP A 210 14.54 -21.81 -19.07
CA ASP A 210 13.58 -22.51 -18.22
C ASP A 210 12.65 -21.53 -17.52
N GLN A 211 11.36 -21.84 -17.48
CA GLN A 211 10.39 -21.21 -16.60
C GLN A 211 10.24 -22.09 -15.36
N ILE A 212 10.40 -21.49 -14.19
CA ILE A 212 10.38 -22.16 -12.89
C ILE A 212 9.16 -21.64 -12.11
N ASN A 213 8.36 -22.58 -11.59
CA ASN A 213 7.27 -22.28 -10.68
C ASN A 213 7.74 -22.49 -9.25
N ALA A 214 7.34 -21.59 -8.35
CA ALA A 214 7.62 -21.69 -6.93
C ALA A 214 6.47 -21.07 -6.12
N ASP A 215 6.37 -21.49 -4.86
CA ASP A 215 5.23 -21.16 -3.99
C ASP A 215 5.61 -20.23 -2.82
N ALA A 216 6.89 -19.86 -2.70
CA ALA A 216 7.36 -19.05 -1.57
C ALA A 216 6.62 -17.71 -1.48
N SER A 217 6.19 -17.36 -0.30
CA SER A 217 5.73 -16.03 0.04
C SER A 217 6.90 -15.08 0.27
N MET A 218 6.73 -13.79 -0.03
CA MET A 218 7.75 -12.77 0.19
C MET A 218 7.31 -11.80 1.27
N VAL A 219 8.16 -11.59 2.26
CA VAL A 219 7.92 -10.64 3.35
C VAL A 219 9.00 -9.58 3.35
N PHE A 220 8.58 -8.33 3.43
CA PHE A 220 9.45 -7.15 3.44
C PHE A 220 9.29 -6.42 4.75
N GLU A 221 10.31 -6.48 5.61
CA GLU A 221 10.32 -5.84 6.92
C GLU A 221 11.28 -4.66 6.96
N GLY A 222 10.87 -3.58 7.61
CA GLY A 222 11.73 -2.41 7.74
C GLY A 222 11.34 -1.49 8.89
N ASN A 223 12.18 -0.49 9.12
CA ASN A 223 11.98 0.48 10.17
C ASN A 223 11.58 1.83 9.60
N ILE A 224 10.52 2.42 10.15
CA ILE A 224 10.18 3.83 9.97
C ILE A 224 10.84 4.59 11.12
N ASN A 225 11.70 5.56 10.79
CA ASN A 225 12.49 6.31 11.78
C ASN A 225 11.81 7.62 12.22
N ASP A 226 10.65 7.96 11.66
CA ASP A 226 9.88 9.16 11.97
C ASP A 226 8.42 8.78 12.32
N THR A 227 7.63 9.77 12.73
CA THR A 227 6.20 9.56 12.94
C THR A 227 5.48 9.37 11.60
N VAL A 228 4.46 8.52 11.58
CA VAL A 228 3.68 8.23 10.36
C VAL A 228 3.10 9.51 9.77
N GLN A 229 2.60 10.43 10.62
CA GLN A 229 2.06 11.71 10.17
C GLN A 229 3.11 12.58 9.45
N ASN A 230 4.36 12.56 9.91
CA ASN A 230 5.43 13.30 9.24
C ASN A 230 5.81 12.64 7.92
N VAL A 231 5.91 11.31 7.89
CA VAL A 231 6.21 10.55 6.66
C VAL A 231 5.15 10.82 5.59
N LEU A 232 3.85 10.75 5.95
CA LEU A 232 2.75 11.01 5.01
C LEU A 232 2.69 12.46 4.51
N LYS A 233 3.23 13.42 5.26
CA LYS A 233 3.31 14.83 4.83
C LYS A 233 4.49 15.11 3.89
N THR A 234 5.55 14.33 3.98
CA THR A 234 6.82 14.61 3.28
C THR A 234 7.09 13.64 2.12
N THR A 235 6.68 12.38 2.28
CA THR A 235 6.99 11.28 1.36
C THR A 235 5.82 10.28 1.30
N HIS A 236 6.12 9.00 1.36
CA HIS A 236 5.15 7.89 1.38
C HIS A 236 5.63 6.76 2.29
N LEU A 237 4.73 5.86 2.69
CA LEU A 237 5.04 4.77 3.62
C LEU A 237 6.05 3.74 3.09
N PHE A 238 6.35 3.70 1.80
CA PHE A 238 7.40 2.85 1.21
C PHE A 238 8.77 3.54 1.12
N ASP A 239 8.92 4.78 1.64
CA ASP A 239 10.17 5.52 1.65
C ASP A 239 11.38 4.75 2.23
N PRO A 240 11.23 3.86 3.24
CA PRO A 240 12.34 3.04 3.73
C PRO A 240 12.96 2.06 2.71
N PHE A 241 12.32 1.78 1.60
CA PHE A 241 12.91 0.94 0.54
C PHE A 241 14.07 1.66 -0.14
N PRO A 242 15.11 0.91 -0.61
CA PRO A 242 16.23 1.53 -1.29
C PRO A 242 15.86 2.15 -2.63
N PRO A 243 16.70 3.08 -3.14
CA PRO A 243 16.41 3.82 -4.37
C PRO A 243 16.12 2.97 -5.60
N GLU A 244 16.61 1.73 -5.65
CA GLU A 244 16.36 0.79 -6.74
C GLU A 244 14.88 0.40 -6.87
N PHE A 245 14.11 0.57 -5.78
CA PHE A 245 12.66 0.33 -5.74
C PHE A 245 11.87 1.64 -5.74
N ASN A 246 12.50 2.78 -5.40
CA ASN A 246 11.82 4.06 -5.36
C ASN A 246 11.29 4.42 -6.75
N ASN A 247 10.03 4.86 -6.80
CA ASN A 247 9.27 5.16 -7.99
C ASN A 247 8.90 3.95 -8.88
N ASP A 248 9.14 2.71 -8.45
CA ASP A 248 8.61 1.52 -9.13
C ASP A 248 7.23 1.14 -8.57
N SER A 249 6.20 1.89 -8.98
CA SER A 249 4.81 1.62 -8.60
C SER A 249 4.39 0.19 -8.93
N ALA A 250 4.94 -0.37 -10.03
CA ALA A 250 4.64 -1.73 -10.45
C ALA A 250 5.16 -2.79 -9.46
N PHE A 251 6.27 -2.53 -8.74
CA PHE A 251 6.75 -3.40 -7.67
C PHE A 251 5.79 -3.35 -6.47
N PHE A 252 5.50 -2.15 -5.98
CA PHE A 252 4.65 -1.98 -4.80
C PHE A 252 3.20 -2.41 -5.03
N ASP A 253 2.68 -2.30 -6.26
CA ASP A 253 1.34 -2.79 -6.61
C ASP A 253 1.20 -4.32 -6.51
N ARG A 254 2.31 -5.05 -6.35
CA ARG A 254 2.34 -6.49 -6.09
C ARG A 254 2.36 -6.87 -4.61
N ILE A 255 2.47 -5.89 -3.72
CA ILE A 255 2.28 -6.11 -2.28
C ILE A 255 0.79 -6.36 -2.01
N HIS A 256 0.49 -7.50 -1.42
CA HIS A 256 -0.90 -7.88 -1.14
C HIS A 256 -1.44 -7.15 0.09
N TYR A 257 -0.63 -7.00 1.12
CA TYR A 257 -1.02 -6.39 2.38
C TYR A 257 0.10 -5.51 2.93
N TYR A 258 -0.25 -4.30 3.37
CA TYR A 258 0.64 -3.44 4.16
C TYR A 258 0.23 -3.52 5.63
N LEU A 259 1.05 -4.17 6.44
CA LEU A 259 0.86 -4.30 7.88
C LEU A 259 1.42 -3.05 8.58
N PRO A 260 0.57 -2.27 9.29
CA PRO A 260 0.99 -1.05 9.98
C PRO A 260 1.77 -1.40 11.25
N GLY A 261 3.10 -1.53 11.13
CA GLY A 261 3.95 -1.89 12.27
C GLY A 261 3.94 -0.90 13.44
N TRP A 262 3.42 0.32 13.23
CA TRP A 262 3.22 1.31 14.28
C TRP A 262 1.96 1.07 15.13
N GLU A 263 1.03 0.25 14.68
CA GLU A 263 -0.13 -0.20 15.46
C GLU A 263 0.22 -1.41 16.35
N ILE A 264 1.42 -1.97 16.19
CA ILE A 264 1.87 -3.13 16.95
C ILE A 264 2.69 -2.64 18.16
N PRO A 265 2.37 -3.09 19.39
CA PRO A 265 3.08 -2.67 20.59
C PRO A 265 4.53 -3.13 20.58
N LYS A 266 5.41 -2.33 21.19
CA LYS A 266 6.80 -2.76 21.42
C LYS A 266 6.82 -3.96 22.36
N MET A 267 7.66 -4.92 22.05
CA MET A 267 7.82 -6.14 22.85
C MET A 267 8.25 -5.80 24.28
N ARG A 268 7.53 -6.36 25.23
CA ARG A 268 7.76 -6.26 26.67
C ARG A 268 7.46 -7.63 27.31
N SER A 269 7.97 -7.87 28.49
CA SER A 269 7.80 -9.18 29.15
C SER A 269 6.35 -9.59 29.38
N SER A 270 5.44 -8.63 29.57
CA SER A 270 4.00 -8.91 29.71
C SER A 270 3.33 -9.42 28.44
N LEU A 271 3.92 -9.16 27.26
CA LEU A 271 3.43 -9.67 25.98
C LEU A 271 3.89 -11.10 25.67
N LEU A 272 4.79 -11.65 26.48
CA LEU A 272 5.24 -13.04 26.34
C LEU A 272 4.34 -13.93 27.18
N THR A 273 3.76 -14.94 26.54
CA THR A 273 2.84 -15.85 27.24
C THR A 273 3.56 -16.82 28.16
N GLY A 274 2.96 -17.07 29.33
CA GLY A 274 3.31 -18.18 30.19
C GLY A 274 2.26 -19.31 30.12
N HIS A 275 1.25 -19.21 29.26
CA HIS A 275 0.17 -20.15 29.10
C HIS A 275 0.42 -21.16 27.98
N TYR A 276 -0.38 -22.22 27.95
CA TYR A 276 -0.28 -23.29 26.97
C TYR A 276 -0.77 -22.84 25.59
N GLY A 277 -0.07 -23.27 24.56
CA GLY A 277 -0.41 -23.22 23.14
C GLY A 277 0.05 -24.52 22.48
N LEU A 278 -0.08 -24.60 21.16
CA LEU A 278 0.53 -25.66 20.35
C LEU A 278 2.06 -25.50 20.40
N ILE A 279 2.78 -26.60 20.28
CA ILE A 279 4.22 -26.52 20.02
C ILE A 279 4.44 -25.87 18.64
N THR A 280 5.49 -25.08 18.49
CA THR A 280 5.78 -24.34 17.26
C THR A 280 5.88 -25.24 16.03
N ASP A 281 6.42 -26.45 16.17
CA ASP A 281 6.50 -27.43 15.09
C ASP A 281 5.10 -27.87 14.61
N CYS A 282 4.13 -28.05 15.54
CA CYS A 282 2.76 -28.36 15.19
C CYS A 282 2.10 -27.22 14.41
N LEU A 283 2.28 -25.97 14.85
CA LEU A 283 1.78 -24.79 14.15
C LEU A 283 2.41 -24.69 12.75
N SER A 284 3.70 -24.96 12.62
CA SER A 284 4.42 -24.89 11.34
C SER A 284 3.95 -25.95 10.35
N GLU A 285 3.76 -27.21 10.81
CA GLU A 285 3.26 -28.28 9.96
C GLU A 285 1.81 -28.01 9.55
N PHE A 286 0.99 -27.49 10.47
CA PHE A 286 -0.37 -27.06 10.17
C PHE A 286 -0.38 -25.99 9.06
N CYS A 287 0.41 -24.94 9.19
CA CYS A 287 0.52 -23.90 8.17
C CYS A 287 0.95 -24.50 6.82
N LYS A 288 1.95 -25.37 6.80
CA LYS A 288 2.48 -26.00 5.61
C LYS A 288 1.45 -26.87 4.89
N GLU A 289 0.71 -27.70 5.60
CA GLU A 289 -0.33 -28.54 4.99
C GLU A 289 -1.51 -27.70 4.48
N MET A 290 -1.93 -26.68 5.24
CA MET A 290 -3.00 -25.76 4.84
C MET A 290 -2.65 -24.88 3.61
N ARG A 291 -1.35 -24.73 3.26
CA ARG A 291 -0.96 -24.02 2.02
C ARG A 291 -1.56 -24.63 0.76
N ARG A 292 -1.95 -25.90 0.79
CA ARG A 292 -2.55 -26.62 -0.34
C ARG A 292 -4.04 -26.36 -0.53
N LYS A 293 -4.71 -25.80 0.50
CA LYS A 293 -6.13 -25.46 0.48
C LYS A 293 -6.35 -24.08 -0.15
N ASP A 294 -7.54 -23.80 -0.63
CA ASP A 294 -7.97 -22.50 -1.17
C ASP A 294 -9.31 -22.10 -0.57
N PHE A 295 -9.32 -20.98 0.16
CA PHE A 295 -10.51 -20.45 0.83
C PHE A 295 -11.03 -19.17 0.20
N THR A 296 -10.50 -18.78 -0.96
CA THR A 296 -10.88 -17.54 -1.66
C THR A 296 -12.35 -17.48 -2.07
N HIS A 297 -12.97 -18.64 -2.28
CA HIS A 297 -14.35 -18.76 -2.76
C HIS A 297 -15.42 -18.37 -1.71
N HIS A 298 -15.07 -18.35 -0.41
CA HIS A 298 -16.03 -18.02 0.65
C HIS A 298 -16.53 -16.57 0.57
N ILE A 299 -15.73 -15.64 0.04
CA ILE A 299 -16.13 -14.24 -0.17
C ILE A 299 -17.36 -14.19 -1.09
N ASP A 300 -17.30 -14.93 -2.20
CA ASP A 300 -18.33 -14.87 -3.25
C ASP A 300 -19.69 -15.43 -2.83
N ARG A 301 -19.73 -16.12 -1.70
CA ARG A 301 -20.98 -16.61 -1.12
C ARG A 301 -21.86 -15.47 -0.61
N TYR A 302 -21.24 -14.42 -0.07
CA TYR A 302 -21.94 -13.33 0.61
C TYR A 302 -21.72 -11.95 0.00
N PHE A 303 -20.55 -11.71 -0.66
CA PHE A 303 -20.14 -10.38 -1.05
C PHE A 303 -19.63 -10.31 -2.49
N ARG A 304 -19.68 -9.10 -3.08
CA ARG A 304 -19.09 -8.76 -4.39
C ARG A 304 -18.25 -7.51 -4.22
N PHE A 305 -17.09 -7.46 -4.86
CA PHE A 305 -16.26 -6.28 -4.89
C PHE A 305 -16.89 -5.16 -5.71
N ASN A 306 -16.63 -3.90 -5.35
CA ASN A 306 -17.06 -2.75 -6.12
C ASN A 306 -16.17 -2.53 -7.37
N SER A 307 -16.52 -1.54 -8.20
CA SER A 307 -15.85 -1.23 -9.46
C SER A 307 -14.42 -0.71 -9.33
N ASP A 308 -14.03 -0.22 -8.15
CA ASP A 308 -12.69 0.33 -7.89
C ASP A 308 -11.61 -0.76 -7.75
N PHE A 309 -12.01 -2.02 -7.64
CA PHE A 309 -11.09 -3.15 -7.64
C PHE A 309 -10.55 -3.44 -9.03
N ASN A 310 -9.25 -3.36 -9.21
CA ASN A 310 -8.60 -4.00 -10.34
C ASN A 310 -8.26 -5.47 -10.03
N LYS A 311 -7.79 -6.22 -11.03
CA LYS A 311 -7.50 -7.66 -10.85
C LYS A 311 -6.42 -7.95 -9.81
N ARG A 312 -5.45 -7.06 -9.62
CA ARG A 312 -4.40 -7.22 -8.60
C ARG A 312 -4.94 -6.98 -7.20
N ASP A 313 -5.82 -5.99 -7.04
CA ASP A 313 -6.50 -5.72 -5.78
C ASP A 313 -7.35 -6.92 -5.35
N GLU A 314 -8.11 -7.48 -6.29
CA GLU A 314 -8.91 -8.68 -6.07
C GLU A 314 -8.05 -9.86 -5.62
N ILE A 315 -6.94 -10.15 -6.32
CA ILE A 315 -6.01 -11.23 -5.95
C ILE A 315 -5.42 -10.98 -4.56
N ALA A 316 -5.00 -9.76 -4.27
CA ALA A 316 -4.40 -9.39 -2.99
C ALA A 316 -5.36 -9.62 -1.82
N VAL A 317 -6.58 -9.09 -1.92
CA VAL A 317 -7.60 -9.23 -0.88
C VAL A 317 -8.05 -10.69 -0.71
N ARG A 318 -8.27 -11.41 -1.81
CA ARG A 318 -8.65 -12.83 -1.77
C ARG A 318 -7.57 -13.70 -1.09
N LYS A 319 -6.30 -13.46 -1.37
CA LYS A 319 -5.19 -14.19 -0.72
C LYS A 319 -5.07 -13.86 0.76
N THR A 320 -5.17 -12.58 1.13
CA THR A 320 -5.17 -12.18 2.54
C THR A 320 -6.32 -12.84 3.29
N PHE A 321 -7.54 -12.74 2.75
CA PHE A 321 -8.71 -13.39 3.30
C PHE A 321 -8.51 -14.90 3.43
N SER A 322 -8.04 -15.57 2.37
CA SER A 322 -7.79 -17.02 2.37
C SER A 322 -6.80 -17.43 3.46
N GLY A 323 -5.69 -16.69 3.61
CA GLY A 323 -4.69 -16.97 4.64
C GLY A 323 -5.24 -16.79 6.05
N LEU A 324 -5.98 -15.72 6.31
CA LEU A 324 -6.65 -15.48 7.59
C LEU A 324 -7.72 -16.54 7.89
N ALA A 325 -8.55 -16.88 6.89
CA ALA A 325 -9.58 -17.89 7.01
C ALA A 325 -9.00 -19.27 7.31
N LYS A 326 -7.90 -19.67 6.66
CA LYS A 326 -7.19 -20.92 6.94
C LYS A 326 -6.65 -20.98 8.37
N LEU A 327 -6.16 -19.84 8.90
CA LEU A 327 -5.68 -19.77 10.28
C LEU A 327 -6.82 -19.87 11.29
N LEU A 328 -7.90 -19.09 11.08
CA LEU A 328 -8.93 -18.87 12.08
C LEU A 328 -10.14 -19.82 11.95
N PHE A 329 -10.42 -20.29 10.74
CA PHE A 329 -11.54 -21.16 10.41
C PHE A 329 -11.10 -22.32 9.50
N PRO A 330 -10.15 -23.18 9.97
CA PRO A 330 -9.64 -24.28 9.14
C PRO A 330 -10.72 -25.31 8.78
N ASP A 331 -11.82 -25.35 9.53
CA ASP A 331 -13.02 -26.16 9.32
C ASP A 331 -14.02 -25.56 8.32
N GLU A 332 -13.70 -24.38 7.74
CA GLU A 332 -14.55 -23.61 6.81
C GLU A 332 -15.90 -23.18 7.40
N ALA A 333 -16.10 -23.31 8.71
CA ALA A 333 -17.33 -22.95 9.40
C ALA A 333 -17.37 -21.44 9.70
N MET A 334 -17.58 -20.64 8.65
CA MET A 334 -17.72 -19.18 8.72
C MET A 334 -19.14 -18.75 8.40
N ASP A 335 -19.71 -17.90 9.22
CA ASP A 335 -20.94 -17.18 8.91
C ASP A 335 -20.66 -15.90 8.12
N LYS A 336 -21.71 -15.14 7.79
CA LYS A 336 -21.60 -13.91 7.00
C LYS A 336 -20.81 -12.82 7.74
N ASP A 337 -20.94 -12.76 9.06
CA ASP A 337 -20.26 -11.75 9.89
C ASP A 337 -18.77 -12.08 10.05
N ASP A 338 -18.41 -13.35 10.16
CA ASP A 338 -17.02 -13.81 10.14
C ASP A 338 -16.35 -13.47 8.80
N VAL A 339 -17.03 -13.74 7.68
CA VAL A 339 -16.51 -13.41 6.34
C VAL A 339 -16.35 -11.90 6.19
N ARG A 340 -17.31 -11.10 6.67
CA ARG A 340 -17.24 -9.64 6.66
C ARG A 340 -16.04 -9.13 7.46
N TRP A 341 -15.87 -9.63 8.67
CA TRP A 341 -14.80 -9.24 9.58
C TRP A 341 -13.40 -9.47 8.98
N LEU A 342 -13.18 -10.64 8.37
CA LEU A 342 -11.92 -10.94 7.69
C LEU A 342 -11.75 -10.14 6.40
N LEU A 343 -12.83 -9.90 5.67
CA LEU A 343 -12.81 -9.14 4.43
C LEU A 343 -12.48 -7.67 4.67
N ASP A 344 -13.07 -7.05 5.68
CA ASP A 344 -12.76 -5.67 6.08
C ASP A 344 -11.27 -5.52 6.40
N TYR A 345 -10.73 -6.44 7.19
CA TYR A 345 -9.32 -6.43 7.54
C TYR A 345 -8.41 -6.65 6.31
N ALA A 346 -8.75 -7.58 5.42
CA ALA A 346 -7.99 -7.84 4.20
C ALA A 346 -7.98 -6.62 3.26
N ILE A 347 -9.12 -5.94 3.11
CA ILE A 347 -9.23 -4.73 2.30
C ILE A 347 -8.44 -3.59 2.94
N GLU A 348 -8.45 -3.44 4.27
CA GLU A 348 -7.72 -2.38 4.97
C GLU A 348 -6.23 -2.36 4.61
N GLY A 349 -5.56 -3.53 4.65
CA GLY A 349 -4.14 -3.61 4.30
C GLY A 349 -3.85 -3.36 2.82
N ARG A 350 -4.71 -3.85 1.91
CA ARG A 350 -4.58 -3.54 0.48
C ARG A 350 -4.89 -2.07 0.19
N ARG A 351 -5.85 -1.47 0.89
CA ARG A 351 -6.16 -0.04 0.79
C ARG A 351 -4.94 0.81 1.12
N ARG A 352 -4.17 0.47 2.19
CA ARG A 352 -2.92 1.17 2.51
C ARG A 352 -1.93 1.14 1.37
N VAL A 353 -1.75 0.01 0.70
CA VAL A 353 -0.90 -0.09 -0.49
C VAL A 353 -1.37 0.88 -1.58
N LYS A 354 -2.67 0.88 -1.89
CA LYS A 354 -3.25 1.74 -2.95
C LYS A 354 -3.13 3.23 -2.62
N GLU A 355 -3.34 3.63 -1.38
CA GLU A 355 -3.16 5.03 -0.95
C GLU A 355 -1.72 5.50 -1.17
N GLN A 356 -0.73 4.64 -0.94
CA GLN A 356 0.66 4.98 -1.21
C GLN A 356 0.97 5.04 -2.72
N LEU A 357 0.39 4.14 -3.51
CA LEU A 357 0.52 4.16 -4.97
C LEU A 357 -0.10 5.42 -5.57
N LYS A 358 -1.22 5.90 -5.03
CA LYS A 358 -1.84 7.18 -5.41
C LYS A 358 -0.88 8.36 -5.21
N ILE A 359 -0.10 8.36 -4.12
CA ILE A 359 0.90 9.39 -3.84
C ILE A 359 2.09 9.27 -4.81
N MET A 360 2.56 8.04 -5.09
CA MET A 360 3.78 7.78 -5.86
C MET A 360 3.59 7.90 -7.38
N ALA A 361 2.46 7.43 -7.91
CA ALA A 361 2.25 7.18 -9.34
C ALA A 361 1.08 7.99 -9.96
N GLY A 362 0.39 8.81 -9.18
CA GLY A 362 -0.61 9.76 -9.69
C GLY A 362 -1.86 9.10 -10.28
N VAL A 363 -2.26 9.53 -11.47
CA VAL A 363 -3.59 9.28 -12.08
C VAL A 363 -3.92 7.80 -12.28
N GLU A 364 -2.92 6.95 -12.51
CA GLU A 364 -3.13 5.50 -12.73
C GLU A 364 -3.76 4.79 -11.51
N PHE A 365 -3.59 5.35 -10.31
CA PHE A 365 -4.04 4.76 -9.04
C PHE A 365 -5.05 5.64 -8.31
N ILE A 366 -5.92 6.35 -9.02
CA ILE A 366 -6.95 7.22 -8.42
C ILE A 366 -8.04 6.40 -7.72
N ASP A 367 -8.43 5.25 -8.31
CA ASP A 367 -9.49 4.40 -7.78
C ASP A 367 -8.98 3.61 -6.56
N VAL A 368 -9.16 4.20 -5.39
CA VAL A 368 -8.66 3.64 -4.12
C VAL A 368 -9.78 3.32 -3.13
N ASN A 369 -11.04 3.62 -3.45
CA ASN A 369 -12.19 3.38 -2.58
C ASN A 369 -12.61 1.91 -2.61
N LEU A 370 -11.66 1.04 -2.24
CA LEU A 370 -11.90 -0.40 -2.20
C LEU A 370 -13.03 -0.72 -1.21
N GLY A 371 -14.04 -1.41 -1.70
CA GLY A 371 -15.20 -1.76 -0.93
C GLY A 371 -15.92 -2.97 -1.53
N TYR A 372 -16.98 -3.38 -0.88
CA TYR A 372 -17.80 -4.50 -1.32
C TYR A 372 -19.27 -4.22 -1.07
N MET A 373 -20.13 -4.97 -1.74
CA MET A 373 -21.56 -4.95 -1.58
C MET A 373 -22.07 -6.34 -1.20
N ASP A 374 -23.19 -6.37 -0.52
CA ASP A 374 -23.89 -7.61 -0.21
C ASP A 374 -24.38 -8.26 -1.52
N ALA A 375 -24.16 -9.57 -1.68
CA ALA A 375 -24.60 -10.30 -2.88
C ALA A 375 -26.13 -10.25 -3.07
N ASP A 376 -26.88 -10.17 -1.96
CA ASP A 376 -28.35 -10.13 -1.96
C ASP A 376 -28.88 -8.69 -2.07
N ASN A 377 -28.09 -7.67 -1.70
CA ASN A 377 -28.47 -6.25 -1.78
C ASN A 377 -27.32 -5.38 -2.33
N PRO A 378 -27.14 -5.31 -3.66
CA PRO A 378 -26.01 -4.61 -4.27
C PRO A 378 -26.12 -3.08 -4.27
N GLN A 379 -27.12 -2.48 -3.61
CA GLN A 379 -27.30 -1.03 -3.61
C GLN A 379 -26.42 -0.31 -2.60
N ASP A 380 -26.00 -0.96 -1.53
CA ASP A 380 -25.18 -0.38 -0.48
C ASP A 380 -23.72 -0.86 -0.60
N VAL A 381 -22.82 0.01 -1.03
CA VAL A 381 -21.39 -0.25 -1.10
C VAL A 381 -20.75 0.10 0.23
N HIS A 382 -20.20 -0.91 0.92
CA HIS A 382 -19.38 -0.70 2.10
C HIS A 382 -17.93 -0.44 1.69
N VAL A 383 -17.45 0.80 1.85
CA VAL A 383 -16.07 1.20 1.55
C VAL A 383 -15.22 1.13 2.82
N VAL A 384 -14.16 0.34 2.77
CA VAL A 384 -13.22 0.22 3.89
C VAL A 384 -12.26 1.41 3.88
N ARG A 385 -12.10 2.08 5.02
CA ARG A 385 -11.23 3.24 5.20
C ARG A 385 -10.02 2.88 6.05
N VAL A 386 -8.92 3.60 5.84
CA VAL A 386 -7.69 3.46 6.64
C VAL A 386 -7.41 4.76 7.39
N PRO A 387 -6.89 4.68 8.64
CA PRO A 387 -6.60 5.89 9.43
C PRO A 387 -5.53 6.80 8.79
N GLU A 388 -4.59 6.21 8.05
CA GLU A 388 -3.51 6.91 7.36
C GLU A 388 -3.92 7.46 6.00
N GLN A 389 -5.13 7.22 5.60
CA GLN A 389 -5.73 7.91 4.49
C GLN A 389 -5.55 9.40 4.76
N SER A 390 -4.84 10.12 3.88
CA SER A 390 -4.90 11.57 3.91
C SER A 390 -6.38 11.90 4.04
N GLU A 391 -6.76 12.71 5.03
CA GLU A 391 -8.15 13.19 5.13
C GLU A 391 -8.47 13.80 3.76
N ASP A 392 -9.03 12.99 2.89
CA ASP A 392 -9.42 13.36 1.52
C ASP A 392 -10.66 14.25 1.52
N THR A 393 -11.00 14.82 2.63
CA THR A 393 -11.82 16.02 2.71
C THR A 393 -10.92 17.24 2.51
N LEU A 394 -10.20 17.27 1.38
CA LEU A 394 -9.54 18.50 0.94
C LEU A 394 -10.57 19.64 0.88
N ILE A 395 -11.82 19.29 0.57
CA ILE A 395 -12.99 20.16 0.58
C ILE A 395 -13.84 19.82 1.81
N PRO A 396 -13.77 20.60 2.90
CA PRO A 396 -14.45 20.32 4.15
C PRO A 396 -15.98 20.43 4.02
N ASP A 397 -16.70 19.58 4.74
CA ASP A 397 -18.17 19.57 4.79
C ASP A 397 -18.78 20.68 5.66
N GLY A 398 -17.94 21.41 6.40
CA GLY A 398 -18.37 22.49 7.29
C GLY A 398 -18.44 23.85 6.60
N PRO A 399 -18.98 24.89 7.31
CA PRO A 399 -19.01 26.26 6.79
C PRO A 399 -17.58 26.78 6.59
N LEU A 400 -17.32 27.36 5.43
CA LEU A 400 -16.05 27.97 5.09
C LEU A 400 -15.98 29.42 5.60
N LEU A 401 -14.76 29.95 5.68
CA LEU A 401 -14.58 31.39 5.86
C LEU A 401 -14.92 32.10 4.55
N SER A 402 -15.38 33.37 4.64
CA SER A 402 -15.60 34.20 3.46
C SER A 402 -14.30 34.38 2.66
N GLY A 403 -14.39 34.26 1.35
CA GLY A 403 -13.24 34.30 0.44
C GLY A 403 -12.51 32.96 0.23
N HIS A 404 -12.83 31.92 0.98
CA HIS A 404 -12.25 30.59 0.83
C HIS A 404 -13.10 29.77 -0.13
N VAL A 405 -12.48 29.29 -1.22
CA VAL A 405 -13.16 28.46 -2.23
C VAL A 405 -12.24 27.34 -2.69
N PHE A 406 -12.84 26.29 -3.24
CA PHE A 406 -12.12 25.15 -3.80
C PHE A 406 -12.38 25.06 -5.29
N GLY A 407 -11.31 25.29 -6.08
CA GLY A 407 -11.30 25.07 -7.52
C GLY A 407 -10.88 23.64 -7.85
N VAL A 408 -11.45 23.08 -8.91
CA VAL A 408 -11.01 21.80 -9.48
C VAL A 408 -10.70 22.02 -10.94
N GLY A 409 -9.49 21.63 -11.35
CA GLY A 409 -9.05 21.88 -12.72
C GLY A 409 -7.84 21.05 -13.08
N ARG A 410 -7.55 21.02 -14.38
CA ARG A 410 -6.41 20.27 -14.93
C ARG A 410 -5.14 21.11 -14.80
N SER A 411 -4.11 20.53 -14.22
CA SER A 411 -2.79 21.13 -14.11
C SER A 411 -2.11 21.22 -15.48
N GLN A 412 -1.05 21.98 -15.57
CA GLN A 412 -0.21 22.05 -16.80
C GLN A 412 0.43 20.69 -17.14
N GLY A 413 0.59 19.80 -16.18
CA GLY A 413 1.00 18.39 -16.37
C GLY A 413 -0.09 17.49 -16.93
N GLY A 414 -1.33 17.99 -17.11
CA GLY A 414 -2.46 17.24 -17.63
C GLY A 414 -3.30 16.50 -16.56
N GLU A 415 -2.90 16.55 -15.30
CA GLU A 415 -3.61 15.91 -14.18
C GLU A 415 -4.67 16.83 -13.59
N VAL A 416 -5.83 16.27 -13.23
CA VAL A 416 -6.87 17.01 -12.50
C VAL A 416 -6.53 17.05 -11.02
N ALA A 417 -6.61 18.22 -10.41
CA ALA A 417 -6.30 18.45 -9.00
C ALA A 417 -7.25 19.44 -8.33
N VAL A 418 -7.19 19.48 -7.00
CA VAL A 418 -7.96 20.40 -6.16
C VAL A 418 -7.07 21.50 -5.64
N TYR A 419 -7.55 22.72 -5.78
CA TYR A 419 -6.86 23.95 -5.40
C TYR A 419 -7.68 24.71 -4.39
N LYS A 420 -7.04 25.19 -3.33
CA LYS A 420 -7.66 26.09 -2.37
C LYS A 420 -7.25 27.52 -2.70
N LEU A 421 -8.24 28.35 -2.90
CA LEU A 421 -8.06 29.77 -3.14
C LEU A 421 -8.58 30.54 -1.93
N GLU A 422 -7.71 31.28 -1.27
CA GLU A 422 -8.03 32.07 -0.08
C GLU A 422 -7.95 33.55 -0.44
N ASN A 423 -9.09 34.18 -0.59
CA ASN A 423 -9.23 35.58 -0.90
C ASN A 423 -9.50 36.39 0.35
N LYS A 424 -8.78 37.49 0.53
CA LYS A 424 -8.97 38.43 1.62
C LYS A 424 -9.12 39.85 1.10
N ALA A 425 -10.22 40.52 1.49
CA ALA A 425 -10.43 41.92 1.20
C ALA A 425 -9.95 42.78 2.38
N VAL A 426 -9.05 43.72 2.13
CA VAL A 426 -8.53 44.67 3.14
C VAL A 426 -8.75 46.09 2.64
N ALA A 427 -8.73 47.09 3.53
CA ALA A 427 -8.87 48.50 3.14
C ALA A 427 -7.75 48.91 2.15
N GLY A 428 -8.09 49.54 1.02
CA GLY A 428 -7.10 49.85 -0.04
C GLY A 428 -7.66 50.64 -1.19
N GLU A 429 -7.03 50.48 -2.37
CA GLU A 429 -7.27 51.25 -3.59
C GLU A 429 -7.66 50.33 -4.80
N CYS A 430 -8.31 49.21 -4.55
CA CYS A 430 -8.68 48.22 -5.58
C CYS A 430 -7.50 47.54 -6.27
N LYS A 431 -6.44 47.25 -5.50
CA LYS A 431 -5.29 46.51 -6.02
C LYS A 431 -5.44 45.03 -5.79
N PHE A 432 -4.96 44.21 -6.76
CA PHE A 432 -4.92 42.75 -6.64
C PHE A 432 -3.48 42.28 -6.40
N LYS A 433 -3.29 41.44 -5.42
CA LYS A 433 -2.01 40.80 -5.11
C LYS A 433 -2.24 39.32 -4.92
N HIS A 434 -1.34 38.50 -5.47
CA HIS A 434 -1.43 37.05 -5.36
C HIS A 434 -0.11 36.45 -4.88
N GLU A 435 -0.21 35.40 -4.06
CA GLU A 435 0.89 34.54 -3.61
C GLU A 435 0.62 33.09 -4.00
N GLY A 436 1.67 32.26 -4.10
CA GLY A 436 1.55 30.85 -4.46
C GLY A 436 1.62 30.56 -5.97
N VAL A 437 1.59 31.58 -6.84
CA VAL A 437 1.60 31.43 -8.31
C VAL A 437 2.99 31.60 -8.92
N ALA A 438 3.95 32.11 -8.15
CA ALA A 438 5.34 32.34 -8.52
C ALA A 438 5.54 32.92 -9.94
N PHE A 439 6.36 32.27 -10.78
CA PHE A 439 6.70 32.71 -12.13
C PHE A 439 5.79 32.14 -13.22
N ASN A 440 4.66 31.52 -12.87
CA ASN A 440 3.75 30.92 -13.86
C ASN A 440 2.86 31.98 -14.50
N LYS A 441 3.33 32.50 -15.66
CA LYS A 441 2.65 33.57 -16.37
C LYS A 441 1.23 33.20 -16.84
N PRO A 442 0.98 32.02 -17.48
CA PRO A 442 -0.37 31.65 -17.93
C PRO A 442 -1.41 31.64 -16.79
N VAL A 443 -1.08 31.04 -15.65
CA VAL A 443 -1.99 31.01 -14.49
C VAL A 443 -2.22 32.41 -13.92
N ARG A 444 -1.17 33.21 -13.83
CA ARG A 444 -1.29 34.59 -13.38
C ARG A 444 -2.21 35.44 -14.28
N ASP A 445 -2.04 35.32 -15.60
CA ASP A 445 -2.85 36.06 -16.59
C ASP A 445 -4.35 35.68 -16.46
N THR A 446 -4.67 34.41 -16.15
CA THR A 446 -6.06 33.96 -15.92
C THR A 446 -6.63 34.43 -14.59
N LEU A 447 -5.82 34.53 -13.54
CA LEU A 447 -6.27 35.09 -12.23
C LEU A 447 -6.47 36.61 -12.33
N GLU A 448 -5.61 37.32 -13.05
CA GLU A 448 -5.80 38.76 -13.33
C GLU A 448 -7.09 38.99 -14.14
N ALA A 449 -7.36 38.13 -15.14
CA ALA A 449 -8.62 38.18 -15.90
C ALA A 449 -9.86 37.93 -15.01
N ALA A 450 -9.76 37.02 -14.03
CA ALA A 450 -10.83 36.80 -13.04
C ALA A 450 -11.06 38.04 -12.19
N PHE A 451 -9.98 38.71 -11.76
CA PHE A 451 -10.08 39.97 -11.00
C PHE A 451 -10.69 41.10 -11.82
N ASP A 452 -10.29 41.29 -13.10
CA ASP A 452 -10.87 42.29 -13.97
C ASP A 452 -12.38 42.07 -14.19
N ASN A 453 -12.80 40.84 -14.39
CA ASN A 453 -14.21 40.48 -14.45
C ASN A 453 -14.93 40.76 -13.12
N PHE A 454 -14.28 40.47 -11.99
CA PHE A 454 -14.83 40.80 -10.68
C PHE A 454 -15.10 42.29 -10.53
N VAL A 455 -14.14 43.14 -10.86
CA VAL A 455 -14.30 44.61 -10.80
C VAL A 455 -15.50 45.07 -11.62
N ASN A 456 -15.71 44.49 -12.81
CA ASN A 456 -16.79 44.86 -13.72
C ASN A 456 -18.17 44.30 -13.34
N LEU A 457 -18.21 43.07 -12.76
CA LEU A 457 -19.46 42.30 -12.63
C LEU A 457 -19.94 42.13 -11.19
N ALA A 458 -19.14 42.38 -10.17
CA ALA A 458 -19.47 42.10 -8.78
C ALA A 458 -20.75 42.77 -8.29
N ASN A 459 -21.03 44.03 -8.72
CA ASN A 459 -22.27 44.73 -8.36
C ASN A 459 -23.52 44.04 -8.92
N ARG A 460 -23.38 43.20 -9.97
CA ARG A 460 -24.48 42.36 -10.49
C ARG A 460 -24.69 41.09 -9.66
N VAL A 461 -23.64 40.64 -8.94
CA VAL A 461 -23.74 39.50 -8.01
C VAL A 461 -24.47 39.93 -6.76
N ALA A 462 -23.99 41.01 -6.09
CA ALA A 462 -24.68 41.60 -4.94
C ALA A 462 -24.59 43.12 -5.01
N PRO A 463 -25.74 43.81 -5.07
CA PRO A 463 -25.78 45.27 -5.07
C PRO A 463 -25.19 45.84 -3.78
N GLY A 464 -24.37 46.92 -3.93
CA GLY A 464 -23.79 47.64 -2.78
C GLY A 464 -22.40 47.19 -2.34
N MET A 465 -21.73 46.37 -3.12
CA MET A 465 -20.30 46.05 -2.89
C MET A 465 -19.42 47.27 -3.14
N HIS A 466 -18.73 47.74 -2.12
CA HIS A 466 -17.76 48.84 -2.20
C HIS A 466 -16.37 48.29 -2.62
N ILE A 467 -16.20 47.95 -3.91
CA ILE A 467 -15.00 47.28 -4.42
C ILE A 467 -13.81 48.23 -4.42
N GLY A 468 -14.02 49.48 -4.83
CA GLY A 468 -12.96 50.49 -5.05
C GLY A 468 -12.21 50.95 -3.79
N SER A 469 -12.74 50.64 -2.59
CA SER A 469 -12.13 50.99 -1.30
C SER A 469 -11.38 49.82 -0.63
N LYS A 470 -11.19 48.71 -1.34
CA LYS A 470 -10.54 47.48 -0.81
C LYS A 470 -9.47 46.98 -1.77
N ASP A 471 -8.36 46.54 -1.20
CA ASP A 471 -7.37 45.69 -1.91
C ASP A 471 -7.72 44.21 -1.71
N TYR A 472 -7.40 43.37 -2.68
CA TYR A 472 -7.69 41.96 -2.69
C TYR A 472 -6.41 41.15 -2.71
N LEU A 473 -6.28 40.24 -1.75
CA LEU A 473 -5.11 39.37 -1.58
C LEU A 473 -5.55 37.94 -1.82
N LEU A 474 -4.92 37.28 -2.79
CA LEU A 474 -5.12 35.85 -3.06
C LEU A 474 -3.92 35.06 -2.53
N PHE A 475 -4.19 33.99 -1.82
CA PHE A 475 -3.27 32.91 -1.57
C PHE A 475 -3.73 31.67 -2.34
N TYR A 476 -2.94 31.28 -3.34
CA TYR A 476 -3.22 30.12 -4.20
C TYR A 476 -2.47 28.91 -3.64
N ASN A 477 -3.18 27.85 -3.26
CA ASN A 477 -2.61 26.65 -2.68
C ASN A 477 -2.98 25.40 -3.52
N ASP A 478 -1.97 24.74 -4.07
CA ASP A 478 -2.08 23.42 -4.70
C ASP A 478 -2.06 22.35 -3.59
N LEU A 479 -3.22 21.82 -3.24
CA LEU A 479 -3.38 20.87 -2.12
C LEU A 479 -2.78 19.50 -2.39
N GLN A 480 -2.50 19.17 -3.67
CA GLN A 480 -2.06 17.84 -4.08
C GLN A 480 -0.67 17.83 -4.72
N SER A 481 0.00 18.99 -4.81
CA SER A 481 1.33 19.14 -5.41
C SER A 481 1.41 18.63 -6.87
N LYS A 482 0.30 18.79 -7.63
CA LYS A 482 0.18 18.38 -9.04
C LYS A 482 0.56 19.46 -10.03
N GLY A 483 0.95 20.63 -9.55
CA GLY A 483 1.23 21.81 -10.35
C GLY A 483 0.02 22.71 -10.56
N LEU A 484 0.28 23.95 -10.99
CA LEU A 484 -0.73 25.00 -11.09
C LEU A 484 -1.71 24.75 -12.24
N SER A 485 -2.95 25.25 -12.12
CA SER A 485 -4.01 25.15 -13.13
C SER A 485 -4.56 26.52 -13.52
N GLU A 486 -4.82 26.70 -14.81
CA GLU A 486 -5.58 27.83 -15.35
C GLU A 486 -7.10 27.65 -15.20
N GLU A 487 -7.55 26.39 -14.98
CA GLU A 487 -8.95 26.01 -14.98
C GLU A 487 -9.70 26.37 -13.68
N VAL A 488 -9.09 27.20 -12.82
CA VAL A 488 -9.68 27.64 -11.53
C VAL A 488 -10.07 29.13 -11.51
N SER A 489 -10.02 29.80 -12.64
CA SER A 489 -10.31 31.23 -12.70
C SER A 489 -11.79 31.58 -12.39
N LEU A 490 -12.74 30.67 -12.65
CA LEU A 490 -14.12 30.82 -12.15
C LEU A 490 -14.18 30.73 -10.62
N ALA A 491 -13.45 29.80 -10.02
CA ALA A 491 -13.38 29.68 -8.57
C ALA A 491 -12.80 30.94 -7.93
N GLU A 492 -11.77 31.54 -8.57
CA GLU A 492 -11.20 32.81 -8.13
C GLU A 492 -12.21 33.95 -8.18
N PHE A 493 -12.95 34.10 -9.28
CA PHE A 493 -14.03 35.10 -9.40
C PHE A 493 -15.07 34.94 -8.28
N VAL A 494 -15.49 33.72 -7.97
CA VAL A 494 -16.43 33.43 -6.88
C VAL A 494 -15.80 33.73 -5.52
N GLY A 495 -14.52 33.42 -5.32
CA GLY A 495 -13.77 33.71 -4.09
C GLY A 495 -13.66 35.21 -3.82
N LEU A 496 -13.38 36.01 -4.83
CA LEU A 496 -13.36 37.47 -4.75
C LEU A 496 -14.73 38.04 -4.40
N CYS A 497 -15.80 37.53 -5.02
CA CYS A 497 -17.18 37.91 -4.68
C CYS A 497 -17.51 37.54 -3.22
N SER A 498 -17.12 36.37 -2.77
CA SER A 498 -17.28 35.91 -1.39
C SER A 498 -16.58 36.84 -0.38
N ALA A 499 -15.30 37.17 -0.65
CA ALA A 499 -14.54 38.08 0.21
C ALA A 499 -15.10 39.48 0.24
N ALA A 500 -15.58 40.02 -0.90
CA ALA A 500 -16.17 41.34 -1.00
C ALA A 500 -17.51 41.46 -0.26
N CYS A 501 -18.38 40.42 -0.37
CA CYS A 501 -19.65 40.30 0.31
C CYS A 501 -19.54 39.92 1.78
N ASN A 502 -18.37 39.44 2.22
CA ASN A 502 -18.17 38.80 3.52
C ASN A 502 -19.16 37.63 3.74
N ARG A 503 -19.42 36.86 2.72
CA ARG A 503 -20.35 35.73 2.75
C ARG A 503 -19.63 34.45 2.26
N PRO A 504 -19.65 33.34 3.03
CA PRO A 504 -19.04 32.10 2.63
C PRO A 504 -19.79 31.47 1.44
N VAL A 505 -19.10 30.67 0.64
CA VAL A 505 -19.73 29.81 -0.36
C VAL A 505 -20.42 28.62 0.29
N MET A 506 -21.30 27.95 -0.45
CA MET A 506 -21.93 26.71 0.02
C MET A 506 -20.88 25.70 0.50
N PRO A 507 -21.15 24.99 1.61
CA PRO A 507 -20.22 23.97 2.13
C PRO A 507 -20.05 22.80 1.15
N ALA A 508 -18.88 22.19 1.18
CA ALA A 508 -18.52 21.06 0.32
C ALA A 508 -18.73 21.31 -1.19
N LEU A 509 -18.46 22.54 -1.65
CA LEU A 509 -18.61 22.96 -3.04
C LEU A 509 -17.28 22.91 -3.80
N ALA A 510 -17.27 22.24 -4.96
CA ALA A 510 -16.20 22.29 -5.94
C ALA A 510 -16.59 23.19 -7.11
N ILE A 511 -15.65 24.03 -7.58
CA ILE A 511 -15.88 25.02 -8.64
C ILE A 511 -14.87 24.80 -9.76
N PRO A 512 -15.19 24.03 -10.80
CA PRO A 512 -14.40 23.95 -12.02
C PRO A 512 -14.78 25.08 -13.00
N GLY A 513 -13.87 25.49 -13.87
CA GLY A 513 -14.16 26.37 -15.01
C GLY A 513 -13.14 27.46 -15.25
N ILE A 514 -13.02 27.85 -16.51
CA ILE A 514 -12.13 28.91 -17.02
C ILE A 514 -12.97 30.13 -17.36
N LEU A 515 -12.69 31.24 -16.70
CA LEU A 515 -13.24 32.55 -17.01
C LEU A 515 -12.21 33.34 -17.82
N ARG A 516 -12.57 33.73 -19.05
CA ARG A 516 -11.72 34.51 -19.94
C ARG A 516 -11.84 36.01 -19.64
N MET A 517 -10.86 36.78 -20.06
CA MET A 517 -10.84 38.25 -19.94
C MET A 517 -12.07 38.94 -20.59
N SER A 518 -12.64 38.32 -21.64
CA SER A 518 -13.88 38.77 -22.27
C SER A 518 -15.15 38.60 -21.44
N GLY A 519 -15.06 37.92 -20.29
CA GLY A 519 -16.21 37.47 -19.48
C GLY A 519 -16.87 36.19 -20.01
N SER A 520 -16.36 35.60 -21.11
CA SER A 520 -16.83 34.32 -21.62
C SER A 520 -16.21 33.19 -20.80
N MET A 521 -16.91 32.03 -20.80
CA MET A 521 -16.47 30.83 -20.11
C MET A 521 -16.17 29.72 -21.12
N ASP A 522 -15.10 28.98 -20.88
CA ASP A 522 -14.74 27.82 -21.69
C ASP A 522 -15.56 26.60 -21.32
N GLU A 523 -15.71 25.69 -22.27
CA GLU A 523 -16.31 24.37 -22.03
C GLU A 523 -15.43 23.54 -21.09
N ILE A 524 -16.06 22.85 -20.12
CA ILE A 524 -15.37 21.98 -19.18
C ILE A 524 -14.96 20.68 -19.88
N ARG A 525 -13.66 20.45 -20.02
CA ARG A 525 -13.11 19.26 -20.64
C ARG A 525 -12.88 18.15 -19.60
N GLY A 526 -13.22 16.90 -19.97
CA GLY A 526 -13.01 15.76 -19.09
C GLY A 526 -13.88 15.83 -17.82
N LEU A 527 -15.17 16.10 -17.99
CA LEU A 527 -16.14 16.28 -16.91
C LEU A 527 -16.14 15.12 -15.91
N GLU A 528 -15.99 13.88 -16.38
CA GLU A 528 -15.95 12.70 -15.52
C GLU A 528 -14.76 12.74 -14.56
N ASP A 529 -13.55 13.07 -15.04
CA ASP A 529 -12.35 13.16 -14.20
C ASP A 529 -12.47 14.27 -13.16
N ILE A 530 -13.02 15.44 -13.57
CA ILE A 530 -13.24 16.57 -12.66
C ILE A 530 -14.24 16.20 -11.56
N MET A 531 -15.34 15.58 -11.91
CA MET A 531 -16.36 15.15 -10.93
C MET A 531 -15.82 14.06 -10.00
N ARG A 532 -15.05 13.11 -10.53
CA ARG A 532 -14.40 12.05 -9.76
C ARG A 532 -13.42 12.63 -8.74
N VAL A 533 -12.54 13.52 -9.17
CA VAL A 533 -11.56 14.17 -8.28
C VAL A 533 -12.27 15.04 -7.24
N ALA A 534 -13.29 15.80 -7.62
CA ALA A 534 -14.08 16.59 -6.69
C ALA A 534 -14.77 15.72 -5.61
N LYS A 535 -15.42 14.60 -6.02
CA LYS A 535 -16.04 13.65 -5.10
C LYS A 535 -15.02 13.03 -4.14
N ASN A 536 -13.89 12.55 -4.68
CA ASN A 536 -12.83 11.93 -3.89
C ASN A 536 -12.20 12.92 -2.91
N ALA A 537 -12.17 14.21 -3.26
CA ALA A 537 -11.71 15.30 -2.38
C ALA A 537 -12.73 15.73 -1.30
N GLY A 538 -13.89 15.07 -1.24
CA GLY A 538 -14.93 15.36 -0.23
C GLY A 538 -15.99 16.35 -0.66
N ALA A 539 -16.01 16.80 -1.93
CA ALA A 539 -17.10 17.64 -2.41
C ALA A 539 -18.42 16.86 -2.39
N LYS A 540 -19.49 17.51 -1.95
CA LYS A 540 -20.87 17.03 -2.06
C LYS A 540 -21.65 17.78 -3.14
N ARG A 541 -21.11 18.90 -3.59
CA ARG A 541 -21.70 19.75 -4.63
C ARG A 541 -20.63 20.15 -5.64
N VAL A 542 -21.03 20.26 -6.89
CA VAL A 542 -20.18 20.81 -7.96
C VAL A 542 -21.00 21.82 -8.75
N ILE A 543 -20.41 22.96 -9.06
CA ILE A 543 -21.09 23.96 -9.89
C ILE A 543 -20.76 23.74 -11.36
N LEU A 544 -21.76 23.63 -12.22
CA LEU A 544 -21.62 23.27 -13.63
C LEU A 544 -22.50 24.16 -14.52
N PRO A 545 -22.08 24.48 -15.77
CA PRO A 545 -22.93 25.12 -16.73
C PRO A 545 -24.08 24.19 -17.18
N LEU A 546 -25.19 24.74 -17.61
CA LEU A 546 -26.34 23.95 -18.13
C LEU A 546 -25.94 23.05 -19.30
N SER A 547 -25.03 23.49 -20.16
CA SER A 547 -24.48 22.70 -21.28
C SER A 547 -23.80 21.39 -20.82
N ALA A 548 -23.29 21.34 -19.59
CA ALA A 548 -22.67 20.13 -19.04
C ALA A 548 -23.66 18.98 -18.80
N ILE A 549 -24.97 19.23 -18.81
CA ILE A 549 -26.02 18.18 -18.64
C ILE A 549 -25.88 17.07 -19.69
N ALA A 550 -25.54 17.42 -20.92
CA ALA A 550 -25.32 16.41 -21.97
C ALA A 550 -24.10 15.51 -21.65
N GLY A 551 -23.05 16.09 -21.07
CA GLY A 551 -21.86 15.35 -20.65
C GLY A 551 -22.07 14.44 -19.43
N LEU A 552 -23.07 14.72 -18.58
CA LEU A 552 -23.38 13.87 -17.43
C LEU A 552 -23.87 12.45 -17.81
N GLN A 553 -24.36 12.26 -19.02
CA GLN A 553 -24.76 10.93 -19.51
C GLN A 553 -23.56 9.98 -19.67
N SER A 554 -22.36 10.51 -19.81
CA SER A 554 -21.12 9.73 -19.90
C SER A 554 -20.44 9.50 -18.53
N VAL A 555 -20.92 10.17 -17.47
CA VAL A 555 -20.39 10.03 -16.12
C VAL A 555 -21.04 8.85 -15.42
N SER A 556 -20.27 8.05 -14.71
CA SER A 556 -20.79 6.88 -13.99
C SER A 556 -21.85 7.26 -12.97
N SER A 557 -22.89 6.45 -12.84
CA SER A 557 -24.02 6.68 -11.90
C SER A 557 -23.55 6.78 -10.45
N GLU A 558 -22.46 6.11 -10.12
CA GLU A 558 -21.84 6.13 -8.80
C GLU A 558 -21.28 7.53 -8.45
N ILE A 559 -20.64 8.21 -9.40
CA ILE A 559 -20.12 9.58 -9.20
C ILE A 559 -21.31 10.54 -9.03
N ILE A 560 -22.33 10.43 -9.85
CA ILE A 560 -23.50 11.30 -9.80
C ILE A 560 -24.28 11.13 -8.49
N SER A 561 -24.42 9.91 -7.97
CA SER A 561 -25.14 9.66 -6.72
C SER A 561 -24.49 10.29 -5.50
N GLY A 562 -23.17 10.49 -5.52
CA GLY A 562 -22.41 11.07 -4.40
C GLY A 562 -22.10 12.56 -4.53
N LEU A 563 -22.38 13.18 -5.69
CA LEU A 563 -22.02 14.57 -5.98
C LEU A 563 -23.19 15.29 -6.66
N SER A 564 -23.85 16.21 -5.94
CA SER A 564 -25.01 16.95 -6.46
C SER A 564 -24.56 18.13 -7.33
N PRO A 565 -24.85 18.11 -8.65
CA PRO A 565 -24.52 19.24 -9.52
C PRO A 565 -25.46 20.42 -9.26
N VAL A 566 -24.89 21.62 -9.19
CA VAL A 566 -25.59 22.91 -9.13
C VAL A 566 -25.37 23.60 -10.47
N PHE A 567 -26.44 23.79 -11.23
CA PHE A 567 -26.34 24.33 -12.58
C PHE A 567 -26.48 25.85 -12.62
N TYR A 568 -25.66 26.50 -13.44
CA TYR A 568 -25.74 27.92 -13.76
C TYR A 568 -25.92 28.14 -15.27
N MET A 569 -26.39 29.34 -15.65
CA MET A 569 -26.60 29.69 -17.07
C MET A 569 -25.28 29.74 -17.85
N ASP A 570 -25.25 29.12 -19.02
CA ASP A 570 -24.06 29.06 -19.86
C ASP A 570 -23.48 30.45 -20.13
N GLY A 571 -22.17 30.60 -19.88
CA GLY A 571 -21.46 31.83 -20.10
C GLY A 571 -21.76 32.97 -19.11
N ASP A 572 -22.55 32.74 -18.04
CA ASP A 572 -22.86 33.76 -17.03
C ASP A 572 -22.12 33.49 -15.69
N PRO A 573 -20.94 34.09 -15.46
CA PRO A 573 -20.20 33.95 -14.22
C PRO A 573 -20.94 34.59 -13.01
N VAL A 574 -21.84 35.53 -13.26
CA VAL A 574 -22.66 36.17 -12.21
C VAL A 574 -23.67 35.18 -11.64
N ASP A 575 -24.33 34.40 -12.49
CA ASP A 575 -25.25 33.35 -12.04
C ASP A 575 -24.50 32.25 -11.30
N ALA A 576 -23.29 31.87 -11.78
CA ALA A 576 -22.42 30.93 -11.08
C ALA A 576 -22.07 31.41 -9.67
N ALA A 577 -21.65 32.67 -9.51
CA ALA A 577 -21.31 33.24 -8.20
C ALA A 577 -22.54 33.35 -7.27
N LYS A 578 -23.71 33.75 -7.80
CA LYS A 578 -24.95 33.79 -7.00
C LYS A 578 -25.31 32.43 -6.45
N LYS A 579 -25.25 31.40 -7.28
CA LYS A 579 -25.54 30.02 -6.85
C LYS A 579 -24.51 29.48 -5.86
N ALA A 580 -23.23 29.80 -6.06
CA ALA A 580 -22.18 29.40 -5.13
C ALA A 580 -22.32 30.07 -3.77
N LEU A 581 -22.80 31.33 -3.74
CA LEU A 581 -23.00 32.13 -2.51
C LEU A 581 -24.41 31.97 -1.91
N ASP A 582 -25.28 31.20 -2.54
CA ASP A 582 -26.70 31.02 -2.15
C ASP A 582 -27.43 32.37 -2.08
N LEU A 583 -27.33 33.19 -3.18
CA LEU A 583 -27.91 34.52 -3.34
C LEU A 583 -29.09 34.48 -4.32
#